data_fd4661dc2cc8bdee5efb0d5bb5a75d14
#
_entry.id   fd4661dc2cc8bdee5efb0d5bb5a75d14
#
_cell.length_a   1.000
_cell.length_b   1.000
_cell.length_c   1.000
_cell.angle_alpha   90.00
_cell.angle_beta   90.00
_cell.angle_gamma   90.00
#
_symmetry.space_group_name_H-M   'P 1'
#
loop_
_entity.id
_entity.type
_entity.pdbx_description
1 polymer ?
#
loop_
_entity_poly.entity_id
_entity_poly.type
_entity_poly.pdbx_seq_one_letter_code
_entity_poly.pdbx_strand_id
1 'polypeptide(L)'
;MKRHSLRSHRWETKGFVSILLVLLLASLPLSAFDGFTDIFGPADEVAATGVSPQTPFAPSFGINGTVGFSIEGMRALDDSREIETAVGGGLEIDLSWRGSIVDAQAKLALQPTIDTPLQWVDIFKGLSVTSYFEGGRIEAGLLKKEWGSGDAVHVVDVLNAPDYRNGIVDDALAMKVAEPMVLTTATWKDAALEVVYKPMLVPMLTAEDPEHRWSMLTDAQAELFSVATVNQVTAAELSRFTNGQYGARLVGTFGPADLGLIYYNGFYTQPAYDLRAYYTSGGAIDIGFTRAQLFATEATVVTGAFTFMFEGGFWLSEDASASETETYNSKWVYLGAVGMLIPGTGAYASVTYHGQYILGFDETNPIDVDTIQANQSSDGKAYMNTLTAAVDIPLAREKVTVRLAGTYQIETKGYALLPSVSWSISDDLVLKVAGRLFGAVGDAPDSLFKTWAANDSLAVGIAYLF
;
A
#
# COMPACT_ATOMS: atom_id res chain seq x y z
N MET A 1 15.84 40.64 5.38
CA MET A 1 15.65 39.39 6.11
C MET A 1 14.48 39.54 7.05
N LYS A 2 13.30 39.12 6.62
CA LYS A 2 12.11 38.97 7.48
C LYS A 2 11.53 37.60 7.12
N ARG A 3 11.63 36.64 8.02
CA ARG A 3 10.98 35.32 7.93
C ARG A 3 9.48 35.54 7.95
N HIS A 4 8.82 35.29 6.85
CA HIS A 4 7.37 35.12 6.82
C HIS A 4 7.06 33.69 7.24
N SER A 5 6.47 33.55 8.43
CA SER A 5 5.91 32.27 8.88
C SER A 5 4.75 31.88 7.95
N LEU A 6 4.92 30.82 7.20
CA LEU A 6 3.84 30.15 6.50
C LEU A 6 2.86 29.62 7.55
N ARG A 7 1.65 30.14 7.54
CA ARG A 7 0.54 29.62 8.35
C ARG A 7 0.11 28.28 7.76
N SER A 8 0.40 27.22 8.48
CA SER A 8 -0.19 25.91 8.24
C SER A 8 -1.71 26.00 8.30
N HIS A 9 -2.40 25.80 7.18
CA HIS A 9 -3.83 25.58 7.18
C HIS A 9 -4.11 24.20 7.79
N ARG A 10 -4.59 24.19 9.02
CA ARG A 10 -5.08 22.99 9.71
C ARG A 10 -6.26 22.42 8.93
N TRP A 11 -6.11 21.20 8.49
CA TRP A 11 -7.20 20.38 8.00
C TRP A 11 -8.21 20.11 9.12
N GLU A 12 -9.35 20.79 9.06
CA GLU A 12 -10.46 20.46 9.97
C GLU A 12 -11.30 19.32 9.39
N THR A 13 -10.81 18.09 9.48
CA THR A 13 -11.58 16.88 9.13
C THR A 13 -12.52 16.41 10.25
N LYS A 14 -12.93 17.31 11.12
CA LYS A 14 -13.85 17.02 12.20
C LYS A 14 -15.26 16.81 11.68
N GLY A 15 -15.70 15.58 11.58
CA GLY A 15 -17.12 15.26 11.60
C GLY A 15 -17.65 14.23 10.59
N PHE A 16 -17.04 14.04 9.43
CA PHE A 16 -17.69 13.28 8.37
C PHE A 16 -17.52 11.74 8.50
N VAL A 17 -16.35 11.27 8.92
CA VAL A 17 -16.10 9.82 9.09
C VAL A 17 -16.87 9.27 10.30
N SER A 18 -17.00 10.06 11.37
CA SER A 18 -17.77 9.66 12.57
C SER A 18 -19.27 9.51 12.31
N ILE A 19 -19.83 10.30 11.40
CA ILE A 19 -21.26 10.25 11.08
C ILE A 19 -21.58 9.05 10.20
N LEU A 20 -20.73 8.73 9.22
CA LEU A 20 -20.94 7.56 8.34
C LEU A 20 -20.79 6.24 9.10
N LEU A 21 -19.83 6.17 10.02
CA LEU A 21 -19.60 5.00 10.86
C LEU A 21 -20.73 4.78 11.87
N VAL A 22 -21.22 5.85 12.49
CA VAL A 22 -22.36 5.80 13.43
C VAL A 22 -23.66 5.44 12.69
N LEU A 23 -23.86 5.92 11.47
CA LEU A 23 -25.04 5.58 10.66
C LEU A 23 -24.99 4.13 10.14
N LEU A 24 -23.81 3.58 9.82
CA LEU A 24 -23.65 2.18 9.44
C LEU A 24 -23.86 1.23 10.64
N LEU A 25 -23.39 1.61 11.83
CA LEU A 25 -23.58 0.82 13.06
C LEU A 25 -24.99 0.94 13.62
N ALA A 26 -25.69 2.08 13.44
CA ALA A 26 -27.05 2.31 13.92
C ALA A 26 -28.15 1.70 13.03
N SER A 27 -27.83 1.28 11.81
CA SER A 27 -28.81 0.70 10.88
C SER A 27 -28.93 -0.82 10.94
N LEU A 28 -28.14 -1.49 11.78
CA LEU A 28 -28.24 -2.94 11.96
C LEU A 28 -29.34 -3.27 12.97
N PRO A 29 -30.34 -4.09 12.64
CA PRO A 29 -31.38 -4.49 13.58
C PRO A 29 -30.76 -5.35 14.70
N LEU A 30 -31.09 -5.03 15.96
CA LEU A 30 -30.64 -5.76 17.15
C LEU A 30 -30.98 -7.27 17.14
N SER A 31 -31.87 -7.71 16.26
CA SER A 31 -32.27 -9.12 16.10
C SER A 31 -31.30 -9.96 15.26
N ALA A 32 -30.23 -9.37 14.71
CA ALA A 32 -29.22 -10.08 13.91
C ALA A 32 -28.13 -10.77 14.76
N PHE A 33 -28.27 -10.78 16.09
CA PHE A 33 -27.17 -11.12 17.00
C PHE A 33 -27.22 -12.53 17.62
N ASP A 34 -28.02 -13.44 17.11
CA ASP A 34 -28.08 -14.81 17.62
C ASP A 34 -27.56 -15.86 16.59
N GLY A 35 -26.44 -16.44 16.89
CA GLY A 35 -25.93 -17.75 16.45
C GLY A 35 -24.97 -17.83 15.26
N PHE A 36 -23.60 -17.89 15.42
CA PHE A 36 -22.64 -18.52 14.47
C PHE A 36 -21.32 -18.96 15.09
N THR A 37 -20.73 -20.00 14.53
CA THR A 37 -19.55 -20.68 14.99
C THR A 37 -18.33 -20.46 14.10
N ASP A 38 -17.15 -20.58 14.69
CA ASP A 38 -15.80 -20.45 14.18
C ASP A 38 -15.56 -20.76 12.70
N ILE A 39 -15.11 -19.75 11.95
CA ILE A 39 -14.51 -19.87 10.61
C ILE A 39 -13.19 -19.08 10.53
N PHE A 40 -12.39 -19.02 11.56
CA PHE A 40 -11.03 -18.48 11.48
C PHE A 40 -10.04 -19.38 12.20
N GLY A 41 -9.71 -20.50 11.54
CA GLY A 41 -8.39 -21.10 11.68
C GLY A 41 -7.43 -20.46 10.66
N PRO A 42 -6.09 -20.67 10.78
CA PRO A 42 -5.16 -20.31 9.72
C PRO A 42 -5.62 -20.97 8.41
N ALA A 43 -5.25 -20.36 7.28
CA ALA A 43 -5.78 -20.67 5.93
C ALA A 43 -5.47 -22.10 5.39
N ASP A 44 -5.31 -23.07 6.25
CA ASP A 44 -5.12 -24.48 5.93
C ASP A 44 -6.20 -25.33 6.58
N GLU A 45 -7.00 -25.99 5.74
CA GLU A 45 -8.05 -26.98 5.97
C GLU A 45 -9.51 -26.51 5.80
N VAL A 46 -9.92 -26.48 4.55
CA VAL A 46 -11.32 -26.75 4.23
C VAL A 46 -11.49 -28.28 4.08
N ALA A 47 -11.63 -28.96 5.19
CA ALA A 47 -12.14 -30.33 5.19
C ALA A 47 -13.66 -30.29 5.39
N ALA A 48 -14.40 -30.76 4.37
CA ALA A 48 -15.84 -31.00 4.47
C ALA A 48 -16.12 -32.05 5.54
N THR A 49 -16.59 -31.65 6.71
CA THR A 49 -17.09 -32.58 7.72
C THR A 49 -18.57 -32.28 8.02
N GLY A 50 -19.33 -33.34 8.11
CA GLY A 50 -20.76 -33.35 8.25
C GLY A 50 -21.27 -32.59 9.47
N VAL A 51 -22.44 -31.99 9.32
CA VAL A 51 -23.17 -31.17 10.30
C VAL A 51 -23.47 -32.00 11.55
N SER A 52 -22.77 -31.71 12.64
CA SER A 52 -23.16 -32.10 14.01
C SER A 52 -24.09 -31.04 14.60
N PRO A 53 -25.04 -31.37 15.48
CA PRO A 53 -25.87 -30.38 16.15
C PRO A 53 -25.01 -29.48 17.02
N GLN A 54 -24.97 -28.20 16.65
CA GLN A 54 -24.08 -27.21 17.23
C GLN A 54 -24.61 -26.68 18.58
N THR A 55 -23.74 -26.59 19.58
CA THR A 55 -23.95 -25.76 20.76
C THR A 55 -24.08 -24.29 20.34
N PRO A 56 -24.96 -23.50 20.94
CA PRO A 56 -25.09 -22.09 20.62
C PRO A 56 -23.75 -21.37 20.79
N PHE A 57 -23.28 -20.68 19.76
CA PHE A 57 -22.06 -19.90 19.80
C PHE A 57 -22.25 -18.68 20.72
N ALA A 58 -21.44 -18.55 21.74
CA ALA A 58 -21.44 -17.36 22.58
C ALA A 58 -20.55 -16.29 21.92
N PRO A 59 -21.05 -15.08 21.72
CA PRO A 59 -20.22 -13.99 21.22
C PRO A 59 -18.94 -13.83 22.03
N SER A 60 -17.80 -13.64 21.36
CA SER A 60 -16.51 -13.47 22.01
C SER A 60 -15.92 -12.11 21.71
N PHE A 61 -15.25 -11.53 22.70
CA PHE A 61 -14.48 -10.31 22.55
C PHE A 61 -13.00 -10.62 22.78
N GLY A 62 -12.14 -10.17 21.89
CA GLY A 62 -10.70 -10.32 21.97
C GLY A 62 -10.01 -8.96 21.96
N ILE A 63 -8.97 -8.85 22.77
CA ILE A 63 -8.02 -7.74 22.73
C ILE A 63 -6.65 -8.35 22.59
N ASN A 64 -5.93 -7.95 21.53
CA ASN A 64 -4.52 -8.24 21.35
C ASN A 64 -3.81 -6.93 21.06
N GLY A 65 -2.53 -6.89 21.27
CA GLY A 65 -1.80 -5.68 20.95
C GLY A 65 -0.30 -5.87 20.96
N THR A 66 0.38 -4.81 20.56
CA THR A 66 1.84 -4.76 20.52
C THR A 66 2.29 -3.44 21.10
N VAL A 67 3.19 -3.48 22.05
CA VAL A 67 3.94 -2.32 22.54
C VAL A 67 5.35 -2.44 21.99
N GLY A 68 5.77 -1.47 21.19
CA GLY A 68 7.08 -1.45 20.57
C GLY A 68 7.90 -0.25 20.99
N PHE A 69 9.20 -0.44 20.99
CA PHE A 69 10.21 0.62 21.15
C PHE A 69 11.33 0.40 20.14
N SER A 70 11.78 1.46 19.47
CA SER A 70 12.86 1.39 18.49
C SER A 70 13.81 2.57 18.59
N ILE A 71 15.03 2.31 18.21
CA ILE A 71 16.05 3.34 17.98
C ILE A 71 16.53 3.15 16.55
N GLU A 72 16.51 4.21 15.76
CA GLU A 72 16.99 4.23 14.39
C GLU A 72 18.11 5.28 14.25
N GLY A 73 19.26 4.85 13.74
CA GLY A 73 20.34 5.74 13.31
C GLY A 73 20.24 5.95 11.82
N MET A 74 20.19 7.21 11.38
CA MET A 74 20.13 7.63 9.98
C MET A 74 21.29 8.58 9.67
N ARG A 75 21.72 8.61 8.43
CA ARG A 75 22.71 9.59 7.99
C ARG A 75 22.09 11.00 8.00
N ALA A 76 22.84 11.99 8.45
CA ALA A 76 22.41 13.38 8.41
C ALA A 76 22.29 13.88 6.96
N LEU A 77 21.33 14.77 6.68
CA LEU A 77 21.08 15.31 5.34
C LEU A 77 22.09 16.38 4.90
N ASP A 78 22.84 16.95 5.84
CA ASP A 78 23.75 18.09 5.64
C ASP A 78 25.17 17.71 5.20
N ASP A 79 25.39 16.49 4.69
CA ASP A 79 26.70 15.96 4.31
C ASP A 79 27.77 15.91 5.42
N SER A 80 27.40 16.19 6.67
CA SER A 80 28.32 16.25 7.82
C SER A 80 28.92 14.89 8.20
N ARG A 81 28.44 13.77 7.63
CA ARG A 81 28.70 12.38 8.04
C ARG A 81 28.30 12.08 9.49
N GLU A 82 27.53 12.93 10.09
CA GLU A 82 26.93 12.69 11.38
C GLU A 82 25.80 11.68 11.27
N ILE A 83 25.49 11.01 12.38
CA ILE A 83 24.37 10.09 12.49
C ILE A 83 23.30 10.77 13.33
N GLU A 84 22.18 11.04 12.72
CA GLU A 84 20.97 11.43 13.42
C GLU A 84 20.32 10.20 14.05
N THR A 85 19.88 10.34 15.29
CA THR A 85 19.24 9.23 16.01
C THR A 85 17.77 9.57 16.27
N ALA A 86 16.88 8.77 15.72
CA ALA A 86 15.46 8.82 16.02
C ALA A 86 15.09 7.73 17.03
N VAL A 87 14.29 8.12 18.03
CA VAL A 87 13.72 7.19 19.01
C VAL A 87 12.24 7.09 18.75
N GLY A 88 11.77 5.89 18.48
CA GLY A 88 10.37 5.58 18.23
C GLY A 88 9.77 4.74 19.35
N GLY A 89 8.50 4.95 19.60
CA GLY A 89 7.68 4.09 20.44
C GLY A 89 6.32 3.95 19.82
N GLY A 90 5.68 2.80 19.99
CA GLY A 90 4.37 2.57 19.42
C GLY A 90 3.53 1.62 20.26
N LEU A 91 2.22 1.82 20.20
CA LEU A 91 1.21 0.94 20.73
C LEU A 91 0.25 0.61 19.60
N GLU A 92 0.11 -0.67 19.27
CA GLU A 92 -0.96 -1.17 18.42
C GLU A 92 -1.94 -1.97 19.25
N ILE A 93 -3.23 -1.78 19.00
CA ILE A 93 -4.31 -2.50 19.66
C ILE A 93 -5.23 -3.06 18.59
N ASP A 94 -5.43 -4.36 18.61
CA ASP A 94 -6.39 -5.10 17.81
C ASP A 94 -7.57 -5.50 18.68
N LEU A 95 -8.71 -4.87 18.45
CA LEU A 95 -9.98 -5.23 19.07
C LEU A 95 -10.77 -6.09 18.10
N SER A 96 -11.27 -7.22 18.57
CA SER A 96 -12.12 -8.10 17.78
C SER A 96 -13.37 -8.48 18.56
N TRP A 97 -14.50 -8.44 17.90
CA TRP A 97 -15.74 -9.00 18.37
C TRP A 97 -16.24 -10.00 17.34
N ARG A 98 -16.48 -11.22 17.77
CA ARG A 98 -17.01 -12.30 16.94
C ARG A 98 -18.40 -12.64 17.41
N GLY A 99 -19.34 -12.42 16.54
CA GLY A 99 -20.73 -12.84 16.71
C GLY A 99 -21.04 -14.06 15.86
N SER A 100 -22.29 -14.30 15.67
CA SER A 100 -22.74 -15.47 14.97
C SER A 100 -22.86 -15.29 13.46
N ILE A 101 -23.21 -14.11 12.97
CA ILE A 101 -23.31 -13.74 11.55
C ILE A 101 -22.58 -12.45 11.23
N VAL A 102 -22.06 -11.80 12.26
CA VAL A 102 -21.37 -10.53 12.13
C VAL A 102 -20.13 -10.54 13.00
N ASP A 103 -19.01 -10.17 12.45
CA ASP A 103 -17.76 -9.86 13.15
C ASP A 103 -17.45 -8.38 13.04
N ALA A 104 -16.79 -7.82 14.03
CA ALA A 104 -16.25 -6.47 13.99
C ALA A 104 -14.80 -6.48 14.44
N GLN A 105 -13.96 -5.70 13.75
CA GLN A 105 -12.56 -5.56 14.09
C GLN A 105 -12.16 -4.08 14.04
N ALA A 106 -11.30 -3.67 14.99
CA ALA A 106 -10.67 -2.37 14.95
C ALA A 106 -9.18 -2.52 15.25
N LYS A 107 -8.35 -2.06 14.33
CA LYS A 107 -6.90 -1.98 14.48
C LYS A 107 -6.51 -0.53 14.67
N LEU A 108 -5.99 -0.21 15.84
CA LEU A 108 -5.58 1.13 16.25
C LEU A 108 -4.07 1.15 16.44
N ALA A 109 -3.41 2.21 16.00
CA ALA A 109 -2.00 2.44 16.27
C ALA A 109 -1.79 3.82 16.86
N LEU A 110 -0.91 3.92 17.83
CA LEU A 110 -0.41 5.15 18.40
C LEU A 110 1.12 5.14 18.25
N GLN A 111 1.60 5.77 17.21
CA GLN A 111 3.02 5.93 16.92
C GLN A 111 3.31 7.42 16.84
N PRO A 112 3.63 8.08 17.96
CA PRO A 112 3.99 9.49 17.92
C PRO A 112 5.27 9.68 17.09
N THR A 113 5.15 10.41 16.02
CA THR A 113 6.29 10.91 15.24
C THR A 113 6.61 12.32 15.73
N ILE A 114 7.88 12.61 15.90
CA ILE A 114 8.33 13.92 16.45
C ILE A 114 8.07 15.04 15.42
N ASP A 115 8.11 14.72 14.13
CA ASP A 115 8.16 15.71 13.06
C ASP A 115 6.87 15.83 12.22
N THR A 116 5.90 14.96 12.40
CA THR A 116 4.66 14.98 11.61
C THR A 116 3.43 15.02 12.51
N PRO A 117 2.48 15.93 12.27
CA PRO A 117 1.21 15.95 13.00
C PRO A 117 0.46 14.63 12.81
N LEU A 118 0.00 14.04 13.90
CA LEU A 118 -0.76 12.80 13.88
C LEU A 118 -2.06 12.98 13.07
N GLN A 119 -2.22 12.19 12.03
CA GLN A 119 -3.43 12.16 11.19
C GLN A 119 -4.31 10.97 11.58
N TRP A 120 -5.57 10.99 11.19
CA TRP A 120 -6.50 9.88 11.47
C TRP A 120 -6.04 8.55 10.84
N VAL A 121 -5.37 8.58 9.69
CA VAL A 121 -4.78 7.41 9.01
C VAL A 121 -3.62 6.77 9.80
N ASP A 122 -3.03 7.53 10.71
CA ASP A 122 -1.97 7.03 11.59
C ASP A 122 -2.54 6.28 12.78
N ILE A 123 -3.76 6.65 13.20
CA ILE A 123 -4.45 6.05 14.34
C ILE A 123 -5.28 4.83 13.90
N PHE A 124 -6.08 4.97 12.84
CA PHE A 124 -6.97 3.91 12.39
C PHE A 124 -6.30 3.10 11.28
N LYS A 125 -5.62 2.02 11.64
CA LYS A 125 -4.98 1.09 10.69
C LYS A 125 -5.96 0.09 10.06
N GLY A 126 -7.16 -0.04 10.63
CA GLY A 126 -8.26 -0.83 10.10
C GLY A 126 -9.49 -0.71 10.99
N LEU A 127 -10.65 -0.77 10.40
CA LEU A 127 -11.93 -0.82 11.09
C LEU A 127 -12.93 -1.52 10.18
N SER A 128 -13.45 -2.67 10.59
CA SER A 128 -14.32 -3.46 9.73
C SER A 128 -15.49 -4.07 10.48
N VAL A 129 -16.57 -4.22 9.74
CA VAL A 129 -17.70 -5.08 10.10
C VAL A 129 -17.86 -6.07 8.96
N THR A 130 -17.86 -7.37 9.28
CA THR A 130 -18.03 -8.47 8.35
C THR A 130 -19.33 -9.19 8.63
N SER A 131 -20.22 -9.30 7.66
CA SER A 131 -21.43 -10.10 7.73
C SER A 131 -21.32 -11.31 6.82
N TYR A 132 -21.69 -12.48 7.32
CA TYR A 132 -21.61 -13.74 6.61
C TYR A 132 -22.98 -14.18 6.10
N PHE A 133 -22.99 -14.79 4.92
CA PHE A 133 -24.15 -15.42 4.32
C PHE A 133 -23.73 -16.74 3.65
N GLU A 134 -24.70 -17.57 3.27
CA GLU A 134 -24.38 -18.83 2.61
C GLU A 134 -23.59 -18.60 1.31
N GLY A 135 -22.35 -19.12 1.27
CA GLY A 135 -21.45 -18.96 0.14
C GLY A 135 -20.73 -17.61 0.04
N GLY A 136 -20.70 -16.76 1.12
CA GLY A 136 -19.97 -15.52 1.01
C GLY A 136 -20.00 -14.63 2.24
N ARG A 137 -19.45 -13.43 2.07
CA ARG A 137 -19.41 -12.39 3.10
C ARG A 137 -19.46 -10.99 2.50
N ILE A 138 -19.83 -10.03 3.32
CA ILE A 138 -19.75 -8.60 3.04
C ILE A 138 -18.90 -7.97 4.14
N GLU A 139 -17.85 -7.29 3.76
CA GLU A 139 -16.98 -6.51 4.65
C GLU A 139 -17.18 -5.03 4.35
N ALA A 140 -17.34 -4.20 5.37
CA ALA A 140 -17.49 -2.76 5.21
C ALA A 140 -16.68 -2.02 6.30
N GLY A 141 -16.03 -0.93 5.91
CA GLY A 141 -15.25 -0.09 6.85
C GLY A 141 -14.01 0.51 6.26
N LEU A 142 -13.01 0.76 7.10
CA LEU A 142 -11.66 1.13 6.71
C LEU A 142 -10.86 -0.16 6.51
N LEU A 143 -10.74 -0.61 5.28
CA LEU A 143 -10.14 -1.90 4.95
C LEU A 143 -8.77 -1.72 4.31
N LYS A 144 -7.84 -2.64 4.60
CA LYS A 144 -6.63 -2.87 3.81
C LYS A 144 -6.76 -4.22 3.13
N LYS A 145 -6.70 -4.22 1.81
CA LYS A 145 -6.87 -5.41 0.97
C LYS A 145 -5.89 -5.38 -0.18
N GLU A 146 -5.66 -6.53 -0.79
CA GLU A 146 -4.79 -6.67 -1.96
C GLU A 146 -5.46 -7.51 -3.02
N TRP A 147 -5.30 -7.08 -4.27
CA TRP A 147 -5.57 -7.87 -5.46
C TRP A 147 -4.26 -8.11 -6.19
N GLY A 148 -4.15 -9.27 -6.78
CA GLY A 148 -2.95 -9.69 -7.49
C GLY A 148 -2.42 -11.02 -6.99
N SER A 149 -1.53 -11.62 -7.77
CA SER A 149 -0.89 -12.90 -7.48
C SER A 149 0.59 -12.78 -7.12
N GLY A 150 1.17 -11.58 -7.22
CA GLY A 150 2.57 -11.31 -6.87
C GLY A 150 2.87 -11.60 -5.40
N ASP A 151 4.15 -11.74 -5.06
CA ASP A 151 4.57 -12.08 -3.70
C ASP A 151 4.82 -10.82 -2.84
N ALA A 152 5.63 -9.89 -3.33
CA ALA A 152 5.98 -8.65 -2.61
C ALA A 152 5.53 -7.38 -3.34
N VAL A 153 5.15 -7.51 -4.60
CA VAL A 153 4.77 -6.42 -5.50
C VAL A 153 3.56 -6.86 -6.30
N HIS A 154 2.62 -5.96 -6.49
CA HIS A 154 1.46 -6.16 -7.35
C HIS A 154 1.35 -5.00 -8.33
N VAL A 155 1.11 -5.29 -9.61
CA VAL A 155 0.90 -4.26 -10.63
C VAL A 155 -0.58 -4.06 -10.98
N VAL A 156 -1.43 -4.96 -10.49
CA VAL A 156 -2.89 -4.93 -10.70
C VAL A 156 -3.68 -4.60 -9.43
N ASP A 157 -2.99 -4.37 -8.31
CA ASP A 157 -3.66 -3.98 -7.07
C ASP A 157 -4.11 -2.52 -7.10
N VAL A 158 -5.38 -2.32 -6.83
CA VAL A 158 -6.07 -1.02 -6.94
C VAL A 158 -6.82 -0.65 -5.67
N LEU A 159 -6.75 -1.52 -4.63
CA LEU A 159 -7.67 -1.40 -3.50
C LEU A 159 -7.28 -0.30 -2.52
N ASN A 160 -5.98 -0.11 -2.28
CA ASN A 160 -5.51 0.85 -1.30
C ASN A 160 -4.38 1.73 -1.85
N ALA A 161 -4.47 3.00 -1.56
CA ALA A 161 -3.42 3.96 -1.86
C ALA A 161 -2.15 3.67 -1.03
N PRO A 162 -0.95 3.81 -1.60
CA PRO A 162 0.29 3.67 -0.85
C PRO A 162 0.58 4.89 0.04
N ASP A 163 1.32 4.63 1.13
CA ASP A 163 1.84 5.64 2.06
C ASP A 163 3.37 5.64 2.03
N TYR A 164 3.94 6.62 1.37
CA TYR A 164 5.39 6.82 1.24
C TYR A 164 5.95 7.92 2.13
N ARG A 165 5.17 8.47 3.07
CA ARG A 165 5.62 9.55 3.97
C ARG A 165 6.86 9.21 4.79
N ASN A 166 7.11 7.92 5.02
CA ASN A 166 8.26 7.40 5.77
C ASN A 166 9.17 6.50 4.93
N GLY A 167 9.17 6.70 3.61
CA GLY A 167 9.92 5.88 2.67
C GLY A 167 9.28 4.51 2.42
N ILE A 168 10.10 3.52 2.08
CA ILE A 168 9.66 2.15 1.82
C ILE A 168 10.12 1.18 2.91
N VAL A 169 9.31 0.16 3.15
CA VAL A 169 9.57 -0.97 4.04
C VAL A 169 9.39 -2.29 3.31
N ASP A 170 9.79 -3.39 3.93
CA ASP A 170 9.75 -4.75 3.37
C ASP A 170 8.35 -5.41 3.45
N ASP A 171 7.35 -4.72 3.96
CA ASP A 171 5.95 -5.15 4.05
C ASP A 171 5.07 -4.22 3.19
N ALA A 172 4.63 -4.71 2.04
CA ALA A 172 3.80 -3.93 1.11
C ALA A 172 2.44 -3.55 1.71
N LEU A 173 1.83 -4.41 2.52
CA LEU A 173 0.55 -4.13 3.16
C LEU A 173 0.70 -3.06 4.27
N ALA A 174 1.84 -3.01 4.95
CA ALA A 174 2.12 -1.97 5.93
C ALA A 174 2.18 -0.57 5.29
N MET A 175 2.64 -0.49 4.03
CA MET A 175 2.70 0.77 3.26
C MET A 175 1.36 1.21 2.68
N LYS A 176 0.25 0.55 2.94
CA LYS A 176 -1.06 0.94 2.41
C LYS A 176 -1.88 1.72 3.42
N VAL A 177 -2.68 2.64 2.92
CA VAL A 177 -3.68 3.38 3.70
C VAL A 177 -4.93 2.53 3.86
N ALA A 178 -5.49 2.44 5.06
CA ALA A 178 -6.80 1.84 5.24
C ALA A 178 -7.88 2.76 4.64
N GLU A 179 -8.65 2.26 3.68
CA GLU A 179 -9.63 3.06 2.94
C GLU A 179 -11.07 2.65 3.20
N PRO A 180 -12.01 3.63 3.17
CA PRO A 180 -13.43 3.33 3.22
C PRO A 180 -13.82 2.48 2.01
N MET A 181 -14.31 1.26 2.24
CA MET A 181 -14.83 0.42 1.16
C MET A 181 -15.85 -0.58 1.67
N VAL A 182 -16.64 -1.09 0.74
CA VAL A 182 -17.47 -2.27 0.90
C VAL A 182 -16.97 -3.33 -0.06
N LEU A 183 -16.59 -4.47 0.47
CA LEU A 183 -16.11 -5.63 -0.29
C LEU A 183 -17.07 -6.80 -0.08
N THR A 184 -17.64 -7.31 -1.16
CA THR A 184 -18.47 -8.52 -1.17
C THR A 184 -17.69 -9.64 -1.79
N THR A 185 -17.54 -10.76 -1.09
CA THR A 185 -16.96 -12.00 -1.61
C THR A 185 -18.02 -13.07 -1.69
N ALA A 186 -18.23 -13.64 -2.87
CA ALA A 186 -19.04 -14.82 -3.08
C ALA A 186 -18.15 -15.98 -3.56
N THR A 187 -18.31 -17.15 -2.94
CA THR A 187 -17.50 -18.35 -3.23
C THR A 187 -18.39 -19.50 -3.64
N TRP A 188 -17.97 -20.27 -4.63
CA TRP A 188 -18.64 -21.48 -5.06
C TRP A 188 -17.62 -22.48 -5.61
N LYS A 189 -17.56 -23.62 -4.99
CA LYS A 189 -16.65 -24.74 -5.31
C LYS A 189 -15.18 -24.31 -5.55
N ASP A 190 -14.81 -24.05 -6.80
CA ASP A 190 -13.42 -23.78 -7.22
C ASP A 190 -13.26 -22.33 -7.72
N ALA A 191 -14.18 -21.42 -7.38
CA ALA A 191 -14.15 -20.03 -7.81
C ALA A 191 -14.61 -19.06 -6.71
N ALA A 192 -14.14 -17.84 -6.79
CA ALA A 192 -14.56 -16.71 -5.95
C ALA A 192 -14.75 -15.46 -6.80
N LEU A 193 -15.82 -14.72 -6.52
CA LEU A 193 -16.06 -13.37 -7.05
C LEU A 193 -15.97 -12.37 -5.92
N GLU A 194 -15.13 -11.39 -6.08
CA GLU A 194 -15.04 -10.22 -5.22
C GLU A 194 -15.59 -9.01 -5.96
N VAL A 195 -16.42 -8.21 -5.29
CA VAL A 195 -16.93 -6.93 -5.80
C VAL A 195 -16.64 -5.86 -4.76
N VAL A 196 -15.99 -4.81 -5.18
CA VAL A 196 -15.62 -3.68 -4.32
C VAL A 196 -16.33 -2.41 -4.74
N TYR A 197 -16.72 -1.62 -3.75
CA TYR A 197 -17.12 -0.23 -3.91
C TYR A 197 -16.37 0.65 -2.93
N LYS A 198 -15.72 1.72 -3.43
CA LYS A 198 -15.04 2.74 -2.65
C LYS A 198 -15.79 4.06 -2.84
N PRO A 199 -16.34 4.68 -1.78
CA PRO A 199 -17.22 5.85 -1.92
C PRO A 199 -16.47 7.16 -2.23
N MET A 200 -15.15 7.16 -2.12
CA MET A 200 -14.31 8.35 -2.27
C MET A 200 -12.94 7.98 -2.83
N LEU A 201 -12.23 8.99 -3.33
CA LEU A 201 -10.82 8.87 -3.67
C LEU A 201 -9.97 9.13 -2.43
N VAL A 202 -9.04 8.22 -2.16
CA VAL A 202 -7.93 8.41 -1.22
C VAL A 202 -6.65 8.52 -2.02
N PRO A 203 -5.96 9.67 -2.00
CA PRO A 203 -4.69 9.84 -2.70
C PRO A 203 -3.56 9.05 -2.07
N MET A 204 -2.53 8.77 -2.85
CA MET A 204 -1.22 8.37 -2.35
C MET A 204 -0.71 9.41 -1.35
N LEU A 205 -0.19 8.94 -0.21
CA LEU A 205 0.40 9.82 0.80
C LEU A 205 1.91 9.93 0.58
N THR A 206 2.38 11.16 0.49
CA THR A 206 3.80 11.51 0.37
C THR A 206 4.19 12.53 1.44
N ALA A 207 5.48 12.73 1.67
CA ALA A 207 5.95 13.84 2.49
C ALA A 207 5.58 15.17 1.81
N GLU A 208 4.79 16.00 2.51
CA GLU A 208 4.28 17.28 1.97
C GLU A 208 5.37 18.37 1.91
N ASP A 209 6.35 18.30 2.82
CA ASP A 209 7.46 19.24 2.86
C ASP A 209 8.51 18.83 1.82
N PRO A 210 8.82 19.69 0.84
CA PRO A 210 9.88 19.40 -0.13
C PRO A 210 11.28 19.16 0.49
N GLU A 211 11.54 19.74 1.65
CA GLU A 211 12.81 19.55 2.38
C GLU A 211 12.81 18.29 3.27
N HIS A 212 11.68 17.57 3.34
CA HIS A 212 11.57 16.36 4.13
C HIS A 212 12.44 15.25 3.52
N ARG A 213 13.17 14.49 4.36
CA ARG A 213 14.08 13.42 3.90
C ARG A 213 13.41 12.36 3.00
N TRP A 214 12.11 12.10 3.16
CA TRP A 214 11.33 11.19 2.33
C TRP A 214 10.56 11.91 1.22
N SER A 215 10.91 13.15 0.89
CA SER A 215 10.33 13.83 -0.26
C SER A 215 10.55 13.00 -1.53
N MET A 216 9.52 12.90 -2.34
CA MET A 216 9.57 12.25 -3.65
C MET A 216 9.87 13.25 -4.78
N LEU A 217 10.05 14.53 -4.45
CA LEU A 217 10.33 15.58 -5.42
C LEU A 217 11.82 15.60 -5.75
N THR A 218 12.15 15.84 -7.01
CA THR A 218 13.53 16.22 -7.39
C THR A 218 13.83 17.64 -6.91
N ASP A 219 15.12 18.03 -6.83
CA ASP A 219 15.51 19.37 -6.45
C ASP A 219 14.84 20.45 -7.29
N ALA A 220 14.74 20.23 -8.60
CA ALA A 220 14.07 21.16 -9.53
C ALA A 220 12.56 21.29 -9.27
N GLN A 221 11.90 20.20 -8.90
CA GLN A 221 10.50 20.22 -8.50
C GLN A 221 10.30 20.86 -7.14
N ALA A 222 11.17 20.56 -6.18
CA ALA A 222 11.15 21.19 -4.86
C ALA A 222 11.32 22.72 -4.97
N GLU A 223 12.24 23.20 -5.81
CA GLU A 223 12.41 24.63 -6.11
C GLU A 223 11.15 25.21 -6.75
N LEU A 224 10.56 24.54 -7.75
CA LEU A 224 9.33 24.97 -8.41
C LEU A 224 8.16 25.08 -7.41
N PHE A 225 7.95 24.05 -6.59
CA PHE A 225 6.86 24.02 -5.59
C PHE A 225 7.07 25.03 -4.46
N SER A 226 8.31 25.43 -4.17
CA SER A 226 8.61 26.45 -3.15
C SER A 226 8.18 27.86 -3.56
N VAL A 227 8.10 28.16 -4.86
CA VAL A 227 7.74 29.48 -5.40
C VAL A 227 6.34 29.53 -6.00
N ALA A 228 5.77 28.41 -6.38
CA ALA A 228 4.44 28.30 -6.95
C ALA A 228 3.32 28.40 -5.92
N THR A 229 2.15 28.85 -6.34
CA THR A 229 0.91 28.65 -5.57
C THR A 229 0.36 27.27 -5.92
N VAL A 230 0.37 26.34 -4.97
CA VAL A 230 -0.18 25.00 -5.19
C VAL A 230 -1.64 24.94 -4.75
N ASN A 231 -2.53 24.67 -5.69
CA ASN A 231 -3.95 24.47 -5.46
C ASN A 231 -4.22 22.98 -5.25
N GLN A 232 -4.35 22.59 -3.99
CA GLN A 232 -4.64 21.19 -3.63
C GLN A 232 -6.13 20.89 -3.74
N VAL A 233 -6.46 19.64 -4.11
CA VAL A 233 -7.84 19.14 -4.06
C VAL A 233 -8.28 19.01 -2.61
N THR A 234 -9.40 19.60 -2.26
CA THR A 234 -9.91 19.58 -0.89
C THR A 234 -10.48 18.22 -0.52
N ALA A 235 -10.49 17.89 0.78
CA ALA A 235 -11.12 16.66 1.28
C ALA A 235 -12.61 16.56 0.89
N ALA A 236 -13.32 17.70 0.81
CA ALA A 236 -14.71 17.75 0.35
C ALA A 236 -14.83 17.39 -1.14
N GLU A 237 -13.86 17.74 -1.95
CA GLU A 237 -13.82 17.37 -3.37
C GLU A 237 -13.50 15.89 -3.54
N LEU A 238 -12.51 15.36 -2.83
CA LEU A 238 -12.15 13.94 -2.84
C LEU A 238 -13.32 13.03 -2.42
N SER A 239 -14.14 13.49 -1.48
CA SER A 239 -15.31 12.76 -0.97
C SER A 239 -16.60 12.94 -1.76
N ARG A 240 -16.57 13.63 -2.91
CA ARG A 240 -17.77 13.75 -3.78
C ARG A 240 -18.23 12.39 -4.27
N PHE A 241 -19.52 12.20 -4.35
CA PHE A 241 -20.13 10.94 -4.83
C PHE A 241 -19.69 10.58 -6.26
N THR A 242 -19.33 11.58 -7.07
CA THR A 242 -18.77 11.40 -8.42
C THR A 242 -17.42 10.72 -8.42
N ASN A 243 -16.70 10.72 -7.29
CA ASN A 243 -15.40 10.07 -7.11
C ASN A 243 -15.54 8.62 -6.59
N GLY A 244 -16.75 8.08 -6.58
CA GLY A 244 -16.98 6.68 -6.29
C GLY A 244 -16.26 5.78 -7.29
N GLN A 245 -15.68 4.69 -6.78
CA GLN A 245 -14.87 3.74 -7.51
C GLN A 245 -15.43 2.34 -7.28
N TYR A 246 -15.32 1.48 -8.28
CA TYR A 246 -15.85 0.11 -8.17
C TYR A 246 -15.02 -0.86 -9.00
N GLY A 247 -15.02 -2.12 -8.58
CA GLY A 247 -14.30 -3.16 -9.29
C GLY A 247 -14.85 -4.54 -8.99
N ALA A 248 -14.42 -5.50 -9.79
CA ALA A 248 -14.71 -6.91 -9.61
C ALA A 248 -13.47 -7.74 -9.93
N ARG A 249 -13.26 -8.80 -9.16
CA ARG A 249 -12.21 -9.81 -9.36
C ARG A 249 -12.87 -11.19 -9.33
N LEU A 250 -12.65 -11.97 -10.37
CA LEU A 250 -13.07 -13.36 -10.47
C LEU A 250 -11.83 -14.25 -10.47
N VAL A 251 -11.71 -15.13 -9.50
CA VAL A 251 -10.60 -16.10 -9.41
C VAL A 251 -11.16 -17.52 -9.46
N GLY A 252 -10.47 -18.39 -10.16
CA GLY A 252 -10.82 -19.82 -10.23
C GLY A 252 -9.58 -20.70 -10.20
N THR A 253 -9.70 -21.86 -9.53
CA THR A 253 -8.63 -22.87 -9.42
C THR A 253 -8.81 -23.95 -10.46
N PHE A 254 -7.77 -24.20 -11.25
CA PHE A 254 -7.71 -25.16 -12.36
C PHE A 254 -6.52 -26.10 -12.20
N GLY A 255 -6.66 -27.15 -11.41
CA GLY A 255 -5.56 -28.04 -11.08
C GLY A 255 -4.46 -27.33 -10.29
N PRO A 256 -3.20 -27.23 -10.81
CA PRO A 256 -2.13 -26.54 -10.12
C PRO A 256 -2.12 -25.02 -10.33
N ALA A 257 -3.08 -24.48 -11.06
CA ALA A 257 -3.12 -23.08 -11.45
C ALA A 257 -4.36 -22.37 -10.88
N ASP A 258 -4.14 -21.20 -10.30
CA ASP A 258 -5.18 -20.22 -10.03
C ASP A 258 -5.13 -19.14 -11.10
N LEU A 259 -6.27 -18.78 -11.66
CA LEU A 259 -6.41 -17.78 -12.71
C LEU A 259 -7.43 -16.73 -12.29
N GLY A 260 -7.09 -15.45 -12.46
CA GLY A 260 -7.97 -14.35 -12.14
C GLY A 260 -8.17 -13.35 -13.27
N LEU A 261 -9.37 -12.75 -13.27
CA LEU A 261 -9.73 -11.63 -14.12
C LEU A 261 -10.17 -10.47 -13.25
N ILE A 262 -9.69 -9.28 -13.55
CA ILE A 262 -9.93 -8.06 -12.78
C ILE A 262 -10.46 -6.97 -13.71
N TYR A 263 -11.51 -6.30 -13.25
CA TYR A 263 -11.99 -5.04 -13.79
C TYR A 263 -12.09 -4.02 -12.67
N TYR A 264 -11.63 -2.81 -12.92
CA TYR A 264 -11.77 -1.69 -11.99
C TYR A 264 -12.04 -0.39 -12.73
N ASN A 265 -12.89 0.45 -12.16
CA ASN A 265 -13.12 1.82 -12.60
C ASN A 265 -12.93 2.74 -11.41
N GLY A 266 -11.91 3.57 -11.47
CA GLY A 266 -11.53 4.46 -10.37
C GLY A 266 -10.55 5.53 -10.84
N PHE A 267 -9.53 5.77 -10.04
CA PHE A 267 -8.52 6.78 -10.29
C PHE A 267 -7.12 6.21 -10.10
N TYR A 268 -6.14 6.79 -10.77
CA TYR A 268 -4.77 6.70 -10.29
C TYR A 268 -4.70 7.42 -8.93
N THR A 269 -4.09 6.79 -7.93
CA THR A 269 -3.93 7.39 -6.60
C THR A 269 -2.83 8.47 -6.57
N GLN A 270 -1.96 8.45 -7.58
CA GLN A 270 -0.91 9.42 -7.75
C GLN A 270 -1.48 10.75 -8.25
N PRO A 271 -1.09 11.90 -7.64
CA PRO A 271 -1.53 13.21 -8.09
C PRO A 271 -0.95 13.56 -9.46
N ALA A 272 -1.74 14.20 -10.29
CA ALA A 272 -1.34 14.82 -11.54
C ALA A 272 -1.17 16.34 -11.34
N TYR A 273 -0.08 16.90 -11.85
CA TYR A 273 0.26 18.32 -11.69
C TYR A 273 0.01 19.08 -12.99
N ASP A 274 -0.99 19.98 -13.02
CA ASP A 274 -1.19 20.87 -14.14
C ASP A 274 -0.24 22.08 -14.06
N LEU A 275 0.81 22.03 -14.85
CA LEU A 275 1.81 23.09 -14.96
C LEU A 275 1.47 24.18 -15.99
N ARG A 276 0.40 24.06 -16.77
CA ARG A 276 0.05 25.03 -17.83
C ARG A 276 -0.20 26.40 -17.25
N ALA A 277 -0.96 26.50 -16.16
CA ALA A 277 -1.26 27.76 -15.51
C ALA A 277 0.02 28.42 -14.96
N TYR A 278 0.95 27.66 -14.44
CA TYR A 278 2.24 28.16 -13.97
C TYR A 278 3.02 28.86 -15.09
N TYR A 279 3.13 28.24 -16.27
CA TYR A 279 3.90 28.77 -17.39
C TYR A 279 3.17 29.83 -18.19
N THR A 280 1.82 29.86 -18.19
CA THR A 280 1.03 30.80 -19.02
C THR A 280 0.52 32.01 -18.28
N SER A 281 0.19 31.90 -16.99
CA SER A 281 -0.45 32.97 -16.21
C SER A 281 0.27 33.34 -14.91
N GLY A 282 1.42 32.74 -14.67
CA GLY A 282 2.34 33.18 -13.63
C GLY A 282 2.01 32.72 -12.23
N GLY A 283 2.09 31.42 -11.93
CA GLY A 283 2.41 31.00 -10.59
C GLY A 283 1.51 29.99 -9.89
N ALA A 284 0.48 29.42 -10.54
CA ALA A 284 -0.34 28.38 -9.91
C ALA A 284 -0.06 27.01 -10.53
N ILE A 285 0.00 25.97 -9.67
CA ILE A 285 0.01 24.56 -10.03
C ILE A 285 -1.26 23.96 -9.48
N ASP A 286 -2.12 23.42 -10.35
CA ASP A 286 -3.31 22.73 -9.93
C ASP A 286 -3.02 21.23 -9.78
N ILE A 287 -3.48 20.63 -8.66
CA ILE A 287 -3.37 19.19 -8.44
C ILE A 287 -4.69 18.54 -8.81
N GLY A 288 -4.64 17.51 -9.67
CA GLY A 288 -5.77 16.71 -10.07
C GLY A 288 -5.52 15.21 -9.90
N PHE A 289 -6.50 14.40 -10.27
CA PHE A 289 -6.41 12.94 -10.28
C PHE A 289 -7.08 12.41 -11.54
N THR A 290 -6.35 11.59 -12.28
CA THR A 290 -6.82 11.00 -13.53
C THR A 290 -7.75 9.83 -13.26
N ARG A 291 -8.93 9.85 -13.85
CA ARG A 291 -9.85 8.71 -13.84
C ARG A 291 -9.40 7.68 -14.88
N ALA A 292 -9.44 6.40 -14.49
CA ALA A 292 -9.01 5.33 -15.37
C ALA A 292 -9.76 4.01 -15.09
N GLN A 293 -9.74 3.12 -16.11
CA GLN A 293 -10.28 1.77 -16.00
C GLN A 293 -9.13 0.77 -16.13
N LEU A 294 -9.08 -0.21 -15.25
CA LEU A 294 -8.15 -1.34 -15.34
C LEU A 294 -8.87 -2.58 -15.86
N PHE A 295 -8.30 -3.20 -16.88
CA PHE A 295 -8.62 -4.55 -17.33
C PHE A 295 -7.38 -5.42 -17.11
N ALA A 296 -7.48 -6.41 -16.23
CA ALA A 296 -6.29 -7.18 -15.86
C ALA A 296 -6.57 -8.66 -15.70
N THR A 297 -5.50 -9.43 -15.70
CA THR A 297 -5.46 -10.86 -15.42
C THR A 297 -4.31 -11.16 -14.48
N GLU A 298 -4.49 -12.21 -13.70
CA GLU A 298 -3.47 -12.75 -12.82
C GLU A 298 -3.44 -14.27 -12.92
N ALA A 299 -2.30 -14.86 -12.61
CA ALA A 299 -2.15 -16.31 -12.57
C ALA A 299 -1.09 -16.71 -11.56
N THR A 300 -1.38 -17.80 -10.82
CA THR A 300 -0.40 -18.48 -9.96
C THR A 300 -0.35 -19.94 -10.37
N VAL A 301 0.84 -20.49 -10.54
CA VAL A 301 1.05 -21.91 -10.85
C VAL A 301 2.05 -22.49 -9.86
N VAL A 302 1.63 -23.51 -9.13
CA VAL A 302 2.49 -24.22 -8.17
C VAL A 302 2.93 -25.56 -8.76
N THR A 303 4.24 -25.80 -8.81
CA THR A 303 4.81 -27.06 -9.28
C THR A 303 6.08 -27.44 -8.50
N GLY A 304 5.99 -28.52 -7.74
CA GLY A 304 7.08 -28.93 -6.86
C GLY A 304 7.40 -27.88 -5.81
N ALA A 305 8.64 -27.41 -5.78
CA ALA A 305 9.10 -26.36 -4.88
C ALA A 305 8.94 -24.95 -5.44
N PHE A 306 8.44 -24.81 -6.67
CA PHE A 306 8.34 -23.53 -7.37
C PHE A 306 6.92 -23.03 -7.41
N THR A 307 6.77 -21.70 -7.24
CA THR A 307 5.55 -20.95 -7.50
C THR A 307 5.86 -19.93 -8.59
N PHE A 308 5.13 -19.97 -9.68
CA PHE A 308 5.19 -18.98 -10.76
C PHE A 308 3.99 -18.06 -10.64
N MET A 309 4.21 -16.76 -10.69
CA MET A 309 3.18 -15.73 -10.55
C MET A 309 3.24 -14.77 -11.73
N PHE A 310 2.10 -14.40 -12.25
CA PHE A 310 1.97 -13.50 -13.39
C PHE A 310 0.83 -12.52 -13.15
N GLU A 311 1.07 -11.26 -13.48
CA GLU A 311 0.04 -10.22 -13.55
C GLU A 311 0.22 -9.43 -14.84
N GLY A 312 -0.88 -9.05 -15.45
CA GLY A 312 -0.87 -8.18 -16.61
C GLY A 312 -2.14 -7.37 -16.69
N GLY A 313 -2.01 -6.08 -16.95
CA GLY A 313 -3.14 -5.16 -16.98
C GLY A 313 -2.99 -4.05 -18.00
N PHE A 314 -4.13 -3.56 -18.45
CA PHE A 314 -4.24 -2.39 -19.29
C PHE A 314 -5.06 -1.34 -18.56
N TRP A 315 -4.44 -0.22 -18.26
CA TRP A 315 -5.09 0.98 -17.76
C TRP A 315 -5.55 1.84 -18.93
N LEU A 316 -6.85 2.01 -19.09
CA LEU A 316 -7.45 2.94 -20.04
C LEU A 316 -7.74 4.25 -19.30
N SER A 317 -6.99 5.28 -19.59
CA SER A 317 -7.18 6.64 -19.07
C SER A 317 -8.44 7.29 -19.62
N GLU A 318 -8.99 8.26 -18.91
CA GLU A 318 -10.04 9.15 -19.43
C GLU A 318 -9.57 9.97 -20.64
N ASP A 319 -8.27 10.32 -20.72
CA ASP A 319 -7.64 10.80 -21.94
C ASP A 319 -7.11 9.64 -22.78
N ALA A 320 -8.01 8.95 -23.46
CA ALA A 320 -7.62 7.83 -24.34
C ALA A 320 -6.76 8.23 -25.55
N SER A 321 -6.73 9.52 -25.90
CA SER A 321 -5.99 10.08 -27.03
C SER A 321 -4.60 10.58 -26.67
N ALA A 322 -4.25 10.63 -25.40
CA ALA A 322 -2.99 11.16 -24.89
C ALA A 322 -2.73 12.61 -25.37
N SER A 323 -3.74 13.48 -25.25
CA SER A 323 -3.70 14.86 -25.73
C SER A 323 -3.69 15.90 -24.61
N GLU A 324 -4.02 15.49 -23.37
CA GLU A 324 -4.11 16.39 -22.22
C GLU A 324 -2.88 16.24 -21.33
N THR A 325 -2.14 17.32 -21.14
CA THR A 325 -0.86 17.32 -20.42
C THR A 325 -1.00 17.14 -18.90
N GLU A 326 -2.18 17.38 -18.35
CA GLU A 326 -2.52 17.25 -16.91
C GLU A 326 -3.13 15.91 -16.56
N THR A 327 -3.26 15.00 -17.53
CA THR A 327 -3.94 13.72 -17.38
C THR A 327 -2.99 12.59 -17.73
N TYR A 328 -2.76 11.66 -16.83
CA TYR A 328 -1.94 10.47 -17.10
C TYR A 328 -2.48 9.66 -18.27
N ASN A 329 -1.61 9.23 -19.14
CA ASN A 329 -1.94 8.43 -20.32
C ASN A 329 -2.34 6.99 -19.95
N SER A 330 -2.93 6.32 -20.94
CA SER A 330 -3.16 4.87 -20.86
C SER A 330 -1.84 4.12 -20.81
N LYS A 331 -1.78 3.00 -20.07
CA LYS A 331 -0.55 2.22 -19.92
C LYS A 331 -0.79 0.73 -19.77
N TRP A 332 0.19 -0.04 -20.19
CA TRP A 332 0.33 -1.45 -19.84
C TRP A 332 1.12 -1.61 -18.56
N VAL A 333 0.70 -2.56 -17.69
CA VAL A 333 1.45 -2.99 -16.52
C VAL A 333 1.63 -4.50 -16.58
N TYR A 334 2.78 -4.99 -16.11
CA TYR A 334 3.10 -6.41 -16.17
C TYR A 334 4.01 -6.84 -15.03
N LEU A 335 3.85 -8.10 -14.60
CA LEU A 335 4.67 -8.74 -13.59
C LEU A 335 4.84 -10.22 -13.94
N GLY A 336 6.06 -10.71 -13.76
CA GLY A 336 6.39 -12.13 -13.74
C GLY A 336 7.28 -12.42 -12.54
N ALA A 337 6.91 -13.38 -11.73
CA ALA A 337 7.67 -13.76 -10.55
C ALA A 337 7.86 -15.26 -10.44
N VAL A 338 8.95 -15.66 -9.78
CA VAL A 338 9.26 -17.04 -9.40
C VAL A 338 9.61 -17.05 -7.93
N GLY A 339 8.84 -17.80 -7.15
CA GLY A 339 9.13 -18.14 -5.77
C GLY A 339 9.62 -19.60 -5.67
N MET A 340 10.48 -19.89 -4.72
CA MET A 340 11.00 -21.24 -4.46
C MET A 340 11.14 -21.49 -2.96
N LEU A 341 10.48 -22.52 -2.47
CA LEU A 341 10.78 -23.09 -1.17
C LEU A 341 12.03 -23.98 -1.28
N ILE A 342 13.12 -23.62 -0.57
CA ILE A 342 14.39 -24.34 -0.64
C ILE A 342 14.28 -25.62 0.21
N PRO A 343 14.31 -26.82 -0.42
CA PRO A 343 14.05 -28.06 0.28
C PRO A 343 15.03 -28.32 1.43
N GLY A 344 14.49 -28.74 2.58
CA GLY A 344 15.27 -29.10 3.75
C GLY A 344 15.79 -27.95 4.61
N THR A 345 15.57 -26.70 4.19
CA THR A 345 15.99 -25.49 4.95
C THR A 345 14.84 -24.71 5.53
N GLY A 346 13.63 -24.84 4.96
CA GLY A 346 12.49 -23.95 5.24
C GLY A 346 12.66 -22.54 4.67
N ALA A 347 13.78 -22.24 4.01
CA ALA A 347 14.01 -20.94 3.42
C ALA A 347 13.16 -20.75 2.15
N TYR A 348 12.68 -19.53 1.94
CA TYR A 348 11.95 -19.14 0.75
C TYR A 348 12.71 -18.04 0.03
N ALA A 349 12.77 -18.13 -1.29
CA ALA A 349 13.38 -17.11 -2.13
C ALA A 349 12.44 -16.75 -3.27
N SER A 350 12.35 -15.47 -3.59
CA SER A 350 11.56 -14.96 -4.73
C SER A 350 12.33 -13.94 -5.55
N VAL A 351 12.03 -13.92 -6.85
CA VAL A 351 12.48 -12.89 -7.79
C VAL A 351 11.28 -12.48 -8.63
N THR A 352 11.05 -11.18 -8.68
CA THR A 352 9.96 -10.55 -9.41
C THR A 352 10.51 -9.54 -10.41
N TYR A 353 10.15 -9.67 -11.67
CA TYR A 353 10.33 -8.65 -12.69
C TYR A 353 8.99 -8.00 -12.99
N HIS A 354 8.92 -6.68 -12.89
CA HIS A 354 7.67 -5.94 -13.13
C HIS A 354 7.95 -4.60 -13.80
N GLY A 355 6.95 -4.05 -14.44
CA GLY A 355 7.11 -2.76 -15.09
C GLY A 355 5.82 -2.21 -15.66
N GLN A 356 5.97 -1.08 -16.33
CA GLN A 356 4.91 -0.40 -17.07
C GLN A 356 5.40 0.13 -18.42
N TYR A 357 4.46 0.34 -19.33
CA TYR A 357 4.69 1.00 -20.61
C TYR A 357 3.56 2.00 -20.88
N ILE A 358 3.91 3.29 -20.99
CA ILE A 358 2.99 4.41 -21.18
C ILE A 358 2.73 4.58 -22.70
N LEU A 359 1.47 4.65 -23.08
CA LEU A 359 1.07 4.86 -24.48
C LEU A 359 0.94 6.35 -24.79
N GLY A 360 1.28 6.74 -26.02
CA GLY A 360 1.20 8.15 -26.43
C GLY A 360 2.17 9.09 -25.70
N PHE A 361 3.21 8.54 -25.09
CA PHE A 361 4.22 9.29 -24.34
C PHE A 361 4.98 10.27 -25.26
N ASP A 362 5.07 11.54 -24.85
CA ASP A 362 5.84 12.58 -25.56
C ASP A 362 6.99 13.08 -24.68
N GLU A 363 8.18 12.50 -24.87
CA GLU A 363 9.39 12.85 -24.13
C GLU A 363 9.83 14.32 -24.31
N THR A 364 9.27 15.01 -25.30
CA THR A 364 9.65 16.40 -25.63
C THR A 364 8.80 17.44 -24.92
N ASN A 365 7.70 17.03 -24.29
CA ASN A 365 6.78 17.93 -23.62
C ASN A 365 7.08 18.01 -22.09
N PRO A 366 7.80 19.04 -21.61
CA PRO A 366 8.24 19.11 -20.22
C PRO A 366 7.13 19.43 -19.21
N ILE A 367 5.93 19.79 -19.68
CA ILE A 367 4.77 20.07 -18.81
C ILE A 367 3.79 18.92 -18.75
N ASP A 368 4.04 17.85 -19.50
CA ASP A 368 3.24 16.64 -19.50
C ASP A 368 3.48 15.85 -18.20
N VAL A 369 2.40 15.41 -17.56
CA VAL A 369 2.49 14.73 -16.26
C VAL A 369 3.23 13.40 -16.33
N ASP A 370 3.09 12.66 -17.44
CA ASP A 370 3.83 11.41 -17.64
C ASP A 370 5.33 11.67 -17.85
N THR A 371 5.69 12.74 -18.57
CA THR A 371 7.08 13.15 -18.75
C THR A 371 7.73 13.60 -17.45
N ILE A 372 7.00 14.37 -16.62
CA ILE A 372 7.45 14.76 -15.29
C ILE A 372 7.72 13.52 -14.43
N GLN A 373 6.80 12.56 -14.43
CA GLN A 373 6.98 11.31 -13.68
C GLN A 373 8.11 10.45 -14.25
N ALA A 374 8.22 10.34 -15.57
CA ALA A 374 9.23 9.54 -16.24
C ALA A 374 10.66 10.04 -15.96
N ASN A 375 10.86 11.34 -15.84
CA ASN A 375 12.15 11.92 -15.46
C ASN A 375 12.61 11.48 -14.06
N GLN A 376 11.71 11.14 -13.16
CA GLN A 376 12.03 10.65 -11.81
C GLN A 376 12.21 9.13 -11.75
N SER A 377 11.43 8.38 -12.54
CA SER A 377 11.25 6.94 -12.36
C SER A 377 11.83 6.09 -13.49
N SER A 378 12.06 6.66 -14.67
CA SER A 378 12.44 5.90 -15.86
C SER A 378 13.47 6.58 -16.77
N ASP A 379 14.20 7.59 -16.29
CA ASP A 379 15.16 8.34 -17.08
C ASP A 379 14.53 8.95 -18.36
N GLY A 380 13.32 9.52 -18.21
CA GLY A 380 12.57 10.14 -19.30
C GLY A 380 12.02 9.17 -20.35
N LYS A 381 11.87 7.88 -20.03
CA LYS A 381 11.38 6.87 -20.98
C LYS A 381 9.92 6.50 -20.75
N ALA A 382 9.23 6.11 -21.81
CA ALA A 382 7.85 5.61 -21.77
C ALA A 382 7.69 4.30 -20.97
N TYR A 383 8.78 3.64 -20.61
CA TYR A 383 8.78 2.36 -19.89
C TYR A 383 9.64 2.43 -18.65
N MET A 384 9.20 1.74 -17.61
CA MET A 384 9.94 1.53 -16.37
C MET A 384 9.95 0.05 -16.06
N ASN A 385 11.13 -0.49 -15.77
CA ASN A 385 11.32 -1.89 -15.40
C ASN A 385 12.04 -2.00 -14.05
N THR A 386 11.56 -2.89 -13.23
CA THR A 386 12.09 -3.10 -11.89
C THR A 386 12.29 -4.59 -11.62
N LEU A 387 13.39 -4.92 -10.99
CA LEU A 387 13.70 -6.24 -10.48
C LEU A 387 13.66 -6.20 -8.95
N THR A 388 12.81 -7.01 -8.34
CA THR A 388 12.72 -7.17 -6.88
C THR A 388 13.08 -8.58 -6.51
N ALA A 389 13.86 -8.77 -5.45
CA ALA A 389 14.22 -10.08 -4.95
C ALA A 389 14.13 -10.10 -3.42
N ALA A 390 13.72 -11.24 -2.87
CA ALA A 390 13.68 -11.45 -1.44
C ALA A 390 14.10 -12.89 -1.09
N VAL A 391 14.74 -13.05 0.06
CA VAL A 391 15.06 -14.34 0.65
C VAL A 391 14.75 -14.30 2.14
N ASP A 392 13.93 -15.23 2.59
CA ASP A 392 13.60 -15.45 4.00
C ASP A 392 14.23 -16.75 4.48
N ILE A 393 15.06 -16.65 5.52
CA ILE A 393 15.82 -17.78 6.08
C ILE A 393 15.40 -17.99 7.52
N PRO A 394 14.55 -18.99 7.82
CA PRO A 394 14.22 -19.36 9.19
C PRO A 394 15.40 -20.12 9.84
N LEU A 395 15.79 -19.71 11.03
CA LEU A 395 16.88 -20.27 11.81
C LEU A 395 16.40 -20.63 13.23
N ALA A 396 17.15 -21.46 13.93
CA ALA A 396 16.89 -21.79 15.34
C ALA A 396 15.44 -22.29 15.58
N ARG A 397 14.91 -23.16 14.71
CA ARG A 397 13.53 -23.64 14.73
C ARG A 397 12.53 -22.49 14.60
N GLU A 398 12.75 -21.61 13.61
CA GLU A 398 11.91 -20.45 13.29
C GLU A 398 11.90 -19.33 14.35
N LYS A 399 12.70 -19.44 15.41
CA LYS A 399 12.85 -18.37 16.40
C LYS A 399 13.58 -17.14 15.84
N VAL A 400 14.41 -17.34 14.83
CA VAL A 400 15.14 -16.28 14.15
C VAL A 400 14.80 -16.34 12.67
N THR A 401 14.38 -15.22 12.10
CA THR A 401 14.19 -15.06 10.66
C THR A 401 15.16 -14.01 10.16
N VAL A 402 15.97 -14.36 9.17
CA VAL A 402 16.81 -13.42 8.42
C VAL A 402 16.12 -13.17 7.09
N ARG A 403 15.80 -11.91 6.81
CA ARG A 403 15.24 -11.47 5.54
C ARG A 403 16.24 -10.58 4.81
N LEU A 404 16.48 -10.87 3.54
CA LEU A 404 17.21 -10.02 2.61
C LEU A 404 16.27 -9.68 1.47
N ALA A 405 15.82 -8.44 1.41
CA ALA A 405 14.96 -7.94 0.34
C ALA A 405 15.62 -6.76 -0.36
N GLY A 406 15.32 -6.58 -1.64
CA GLY A 406 15.84 -5.44 -2.39
C GLY A 406 15.14 -5.28 -3.72
N THR A 407 15.21 -4.07 -4.25
CA THR A 407 14.66 -3.69 -5.53
C THR A 407 15.69 -2.90 -6.36
N TYR A 408 15.67 -3.06 -7.65
CA TYR A 408 16.55 -2.39 -8.60
C TYR A 408 15.75 -1.90 -9.81
N GLN A 409 15.78 -0.60 -10.04
CA GLN A 409 15.20 0.04 -11.22
C GLN A 409 16.20 0.01 -12.37
N ILE A 410 15.82 -0.56 -13.50
CA ILE A 410 16.75 -0.84 -14.61
C ILE A 410 17.16 0.45 -15.32
N GLU A 411 16.21 1.34 -15.60
CA GLU A 411 16.44 2.57 -16.37
C GLU A 411 17.25 3.59 -15.58
N THR A 412 16.87 3.83 -14.32
CA THR A 412 17.54 4.80 -13.45
C THR A 412 18.74 4.23 -12.71
N LYS A 413 18.96 2.90 -12.78
CA LYS A 413 19.99 2.17 -12.02
C LYS A 413 19.89 2.37 -10.50
N GLY A 414 18.74 2.86 -10.04
CA GLY A 414 18.45 3.07 -8.63
C GLY A 414 18.18 1.76 -7.89
N TYR A 415 18.56 1.67 -6.63
CA TYR A 415 18.32 0.50 -5.80
C TYR A 415 17.88 0.86 -4.39
N ALA A 416 17.12 -0.06 -3.77
CA ALA A 416 16.87 -0.09 -2.35
C ALA A 416 17.12 -1.51 -1.83
N LEU A 417 17.82 -1.62 -0.67
CA LEU A 417 18.05 -2.88 0.03
C LEU A 417 17.49 -2.78 1.44
N LEU A 418 16.74 -3.81 1.85
CA LEU A 418 15.97 -3.85 3.09
C LEU A 418 16.31 -5.13 3.88
N PRO A 419 17.55 -5.29 4.39
CA PRO A 419 17.91 -6.42 5.22
C PRO A 419 17.26 -6.33 6.60
N SER A 420 16.79 -7.45 7.13
CA SER A 420 16.30 -7.51 8.51
C SER A 420 16.57 -8.85 9.18
N VAL A 421 16.61 -8.82 10.51
CA VAL A 421 16.69 -10.00 11.38
C VAL A 421 15.64 -9.83 12.47
N SER A 422 14.73 -10.77 12.57
CA SER A 422 13.74 -10.89 13.64
C SER A 422 14.09 -12.05 14.55
N TRP A 423 14.07 -11.84 15.86
CA TRP A 423 14.31 -12.87 16.86
C TRP A 423 13.18 -12.90 17.89
N SER A 424 12.39 -13.99 17.87
CA SER A 424 11.40 -14.28 18.92
C SER A 424 12.15 -14.81 20.16
N ILE A 425 12.45 -13.91 21.10
CA ILE A 425 13.12 -14.23 22.38
C ILE A 425 12.21 -15.12 23.21
N SER A 426 10.91 -14.79 23.25
CA SER A 426 9.83 -15.61 23.79
C SER A 426 8.62 -15.51 22.86
N ASP A 427 7.51 -16.15 23.21
CA ASP A 427 6.28 -16.08 22.43
C ASP A 427 5.71 -14.65 22.36
N ASP A 428 5.97 -13.85 23.40
CA ASP A 428 5.46 -12.48 23.53
C ASP A 428 6.50 -11.40 23.26
N LEU A 429 7.81 -11.74 23.09
CA LEU A 429 8.88 -10.76 22.99
C LEU A 429 9.70 -10.96 21.73
N VAL A 430 9.72 -9.95 20.86
CA VAL A 430 10.45 -9.95 19.59
C VAL A 430 11.47 -8.83 19.56
N LEU A 431 12.71 -9.14 19.18
CA LEU A 431 13.75 -8.19 18.83
C LEU A 431 13.87 -8.15 17.30
N LYS A 432 13.85 -6.96 16.69
CA LYS A 432 14.09 -6.77 15.27
C LYS A 432 15.26 -5.82 15.04
N VAL A 433 16.15 -6.20 14.11
CA VAL A 433 17.18 -5.31 13.56
C VAL A 433 16.87 -5.19 12.08
N ALA A 434 16.75 -3.97 11.56
CA ALA A 434 16.44 -3.71 10.18
C ALA A 434 17.32 -2.60 9.61
N GLY A 435 17.78 -2.78 8.39
CA GLY A 435 18.54 -1.78 7.65
C GLY A 435 17.74 -1.28 6.46
N ARG A 436 18.00 -0.05 6.04
CA ARG A 436 17.55 0.52 4.78
C ARG A 436 18.75 1.15 4.10
N LEU A 437 18.99 0.77 2.84
CA LEU A 437 20.10 1.27 2.04
C LEU A 437 19.57 1.66 0.67
N PHE A 438 19.82 2.91 0.28
CA PHE A 438 19.37 3.47 -0.99
C PHE A 438 20.55 3.96 -1.80
N GLY A 439 20.39 4.01 -3.11
CA GLY A 439 21.42 4.55 -3.99
C GLY A 439 21.19 4.26 -5.44
N ALA A 440 22.23 4.51 -6.23
CA ALA A 440 22.26 4.19 -7.65
C ALA A 440 23.64 3.70 -8.07
N VAL A 441 23.71 2.91 -9.15
CA VAL A 441 24.94 2.29 -9.64
C VAL A 441 25.58 3.14 -10.75
N GLY A 442 26.87 3.53 -10.57
CA GLY A 442 27.66 4.27 -11.58
C GLY A 442 27.11 5.68 -11.83
N ASP A 443 27.30 6.16 -13.07
CA ASP A 443 26.75 7.43 -13.53
C ASP A 443 25.25 7.27 -13.82
N ALA A 444 24.46 7.21 -12.78
CA ALA A 444 23.02 7.06 -12.88
C ALA A 444 22.34 8.43 -13.03
N PRO A 445 21.25 8.51 -13.81
CA PRO A 445 20.40 9.69 -13.84
C PRO A 445 19.79 9.97 -12.45
N ASP A 446 19.23 11.14 -12.27
CA ASP A 446 18.53 11.47 -11.06
C ASP A 446 17.29 10.57 -10.94
N SER A 447 17.08 10.06 -9.74
CA SER A 447 16.01 9.13 -9.45
C SER A 447 15.67 9.17 -7.97
N LEU A 448 14.47 8.68 -7.63
CA LEU A 448 14.00 8.63 -6.26
C LEU A 448 14.99 7.93 -5.31
N PHE A 449 15.51 6.76 -5.68
CA PHE A 449 16.45 6.04 -4.82
C PHE A 449 17.82 6.72 -4.71
N LYS A 450 18.24 7.47 -5.72
CA LYS A 450 19.45 8.30 -5.65
C LYS A 450 19.24 9.50 -4.71
N THR A 451 18.08 10.16 -4.79
CA THR A 451 17.68 11.23 -3.87
C THR A 451 17.62 10.73 -2.43
N TRP A 452 17.11 9.50 -2.22
CA TRP A 452 17.03 8.89 -0.90
C TRP A 452 18.33 8.26 -0.40
N ALA A 453 19.45 8.37 -1.10
CA ALA A 453 20.74 7.80 -0.66
C ALA A 453 21.23 8.34 0.70
N ALA A 454 20.79 9.53 1.09
CA ALA A 454 21.05 10.08 2.43
C ALA A 454 20.20 9.43 3.55
N ASN A 455 19.19 8.62 3.21
CA ASN A 455 18.29 7.97 4.17
C ASN A 455 18.75 6.55 4.55
N ASP A 456 20.00 6.20 4.25
CA ASP A 456 20.58 4.96 4.77
C ASP A 456 20.41 4.90 6.29
N SER A 457 19.86 3.78 6.78
CA SER A 457 19.56 3.67 8.20
C SER A 457 19.74 2.26 8.74
N LEU A 458 19.92 2.18 10.06
CA LEU A 458 19.90 0.97 10.86
C LEU A 458 19.00 1.17 12.06
N ALA A 459 17.96 0.36 12.17
CA ALA A 459 17.02 0.37 13.28
C ALA A 459 17.16 -0.87 14.14
N VAL A 460 17.04 -0.70 15.45
CA VAL A 460 16.90 -1.79 16.43
C VAL A 460 15.62 -1.55 17.21
N GLY A 461 14.73 -2.53 17.21
CA GLY A 461 13.46 -2.44 17.89
C GLY A 461 13.16 -3.68 18.73
N ILE A 462 12.44 -3.47 19.82
CA ILE A 462 11.89 -4.53 20.67
C ILE A 462 10.39 -4.34 20.76
N ALA A 463 9.64 -5.43 20.63
CA ALA A 463 8.19 -5.43 20.69
C ALA A 463 7.70 -6.49 21.66
N TYR A 464 6.72 -6.13 22.49
CA TYR A 464 5.99 -7.03 23.38
C TYR A 464 4.57 -7.20 22.87
N LEU A 465 4.16 -8.45 22.66
CA LEU A 465 2.83 -8.83 22.21
C LEU A 465 1.99 -9.26 23.44
N PHE A 466 0.70 -8.91 23.52
CA PHE A 466 -0.20 -9.25 24.62
C PHE A 466 -1.61 -9.56 24.16
#